data_4f64201725c60908155fdee09f8f0edc
#
_entry.id   4f64201725c60908155fdee09f8f0edc
#
_cell.length_a   1.000
_cell.length_b   1.000
_cell.length_c   1.000
_cell.angle_alpha   90.00
_cell.angle_beta   90.00
_cell.angle_gamma   90.00
#
_symmetry.space_group_name_H-M   'P 1'
#
loop_
_entity.id
_entity.type
_entity.pdbx_description
1 polymer ?
#
loop_
_entity_poly.entity_id
_entity_poly.type
_entity_poly.pdbx_seq_one_letter_code
_entity_poly.pdbx_strand_id
1 'polypeptide(L)'
;VSIAEIPTLVNDNVNLTKLETTYTRGNTFDPPFMDSLCAASDQATPYPWYTVRDTRSMIDGMSWGIELNNRFIPEGLEKQFVAHDPRHDIVMDVMRMQTLAQALR
;
A
#
# COMPACT_ATOMS: atom_id res chain seq x y z
N VAL A 1 -0.14 -5.32 -21.76
CA VAL A 1 1.09 -4.84 -21.12
C VAL A 1 2.01 -6.01 -20.85
N SER A 2 3.23 -5.97 -21.33
CA SER A 2 4.23 -7.00 -21.03
C SER A 2 4.78 -6.82 -19.61
N ILE A 3 5.35 -7.89 -19.06
CA ILE A 3 5.97 -7.86 -17.72
C ILE A 3 7.07 -6.78 -17.66
N ALA A 4 7.86 -6.63 -18.71
CA ALA A 4 8.94 -5.65 -18.77
C ALA A 4 8.45 -4.20 -18.79
N GLU A 5 7.21 -3.94 -19.19
CA GLU A 5 6.61 -2.61 -19.24
C GLU A 5 6.10 -2.13 -17.86
N ILE A 6 5.83 -3.03 -16.93
CA ILE A 6 5.24 -2.67 -15.63
C ILE A 6 6.13 -1.71 -14.84
N PRO A 7 7.43 -1.98 -14.62
CA PRO A 7 8.30 -1.03 -13.92
C PRO A 7 8.39 0.33 -14.62
N THR A 8 8.42 0.33 -15.96
CA THR A 8 8.46 1.56 -16.75
C THR A 8 7.20 2.39 -16.55
N LEU A 9 6.02 1.76 -16.56
CA LEU A 9 4.75 2.45 -16.31
C LEU A 9 4.72 3.08 -14.92
N VAL A 10 5.21 2.37 -13.93
CA VAL A 10 5.27 2.92 -12.55
C VAL A 10 6.22 4.11 -12.51
N ASN A 11 7.43 3.97 -13.07
CA ASN A 11 8.41 5.05 -13.11
C ASN A 11 7.91 6.30 -13.84
N ASP A 12 7.15 6.12 -14.94
CA ASP A 12 6.60 7.23 -15.72
C ASP A 12 5.48 7.97 -14.96
N ASN A 13 4.79 7.30 -14.06
CA ASN A 13 3.62 7.86 -13.36
C ASN A 13 3.92 8.29 -11.92
N VAL A 14 5.10 8.01 -11.40
CA VAL A 14 5.49 8.31 -10.01
C VAL A 14 6.75 9.17 -10.02
N ASN A 15 6.70 10.30 -9.32
CA ASN A 15 7.88 11.13 -9.14
C ASN A 15 8.70 10.61 -7.96
N LEU A 16 9.70 9.80 -8.24
CA LEU A 16 10.54 9.13 -7.22
C LEU A 16 11.29 10.12 -6.34
N THR A 17 11.61 11.31 -6.83
CA THR A 17 12.35 12.32 -6.06
C THR A 17 11.51 12.94 -4.95
N LYS A 18 10.19 12.78 -5.00
CA LYS A 18 9.25 13.32 -4.04
C LYS A 18 8.60 12.27 -3.15
N LEU A 19 8.98 10.99 -3.30
CA LEU A 19 8.45 9.92 -2.48
C LEU A 19 9.10 9.93 -1.10
N GLU A 20 8.30 10.13 -0.07
CA GLU A 20 8.71 9.99 1.33
C GLU A 20 8.40 8.60 1.86
N THR A 21 7.24 8.09 1.51
CA THR A 21 6.78 6.75 1.92
C THR A 21 6.07 6.05 0.78
N THR A 22 6.22 4.74 0.74
CA THR A 22 5.54 3.85 -0.20
C THR A 22 4.78 2.81 0.62
N TYR A 23 3.47 2.78 0.50
CA TYR A 23 2.65 1.87 1.30
C TYR A 23 2.27 0.63 0.51
N THR A 24 2.41 -0.52 1.15
CA THR A 24 1.93 -1.80 0.63
C THR A 24 1.13 -2.52 1.71
N ARG A 25 0.19 -3.35 1.30
CA ARG A 25 -0.53 -4.20 2.23
C ARG A 25 0.17 -5.56 2.30
N GLY A 26 1.23 -5.61 3.11
CA GLY A 26 2.07 -6.80 3.27
C GLY A 26 3.40 -6.67 2.54
N ASN A 27 4.42 -6.21 3.24
CA ASN A 27 5.77 -5.99 2.66
C ASN A 27 6.47 -7.29 2.23
N THR A 28 5.97 -8.44 2.66
CA THR A 28 6.53 -9.74 2.27
C THR A 28 5.99 -10.23 0.93
N PHE A 29 5.06 -9.53 0.31
CA PHE A 29 4.41 -9.94 -0.93
C PHE A 29 4.71 -9.00 -2.09
N ASP A 30 4.13 -7.78 -2.09
CA ASP A 30 4.25 -6.87 -3.23
C ASP A 30 5.68 -6.37 -3.50
N PRO A 31 6.47 -5.93 -2.49
CA PRO A 31 7.83 -5.50 -2.76
C PRO A 31 8.74 -6.60 -3.35
N PRO A 32 8.75 -7.85 -2.84
CA PRO A 32 9.50 -8.92 -3.48
C PRO A 32 9.06 -9.20 -4.91
N PHE A 33 7.77 -9.11 -5.21
CA PHE A 33 7.27 -9.24 -6.58
C PHE A 33 7.82 -8.16 -7.48
N MET A 34 7.76 -6.91 -7.03
CA MET A 34 8.30 -5.77 -7.80
C MET A 34 9.80 -5.91 -8.00
N ASP A 35 10.54 -6.33 -6.97
CA ASP A 35 11.98 -6.57 -7.06
C ASP A 35 12.29 -7.63 -8.13
N SER A 36 11.52 -8.71 -8.16
CA SER A 36 11.67 -9.78 -9.15
C SER A 36 11.37 -9.30 -10.57
N LEU A 37 10.32 -8.49 -10.75
CA LEU A 37 9.98 -7.91 -12.04
C LEU A 37 11.09 -6.96 -12.54
N CYS A 38 11.61 -6.13 -11.66
CA CYS A 38 12.68 -5.19 -12.01
C CYS A 38 13.97 -5.93 -12.35
N ALA A 39 14.33 -6.95 -11.60
CA ALA A 39 15.50 -7.77 -11.90
C ALA A 39 15.37 -8.50 -13.25
N ALA A 40 14.19 -9.05 -13.53
CA ALA A 40 13.93 -9.76 -14.78
C ALA A 40 13.95 -8.83 -16.03
N SER A 41 13.62 -7.55 -15.86
CA SER A 41 13.60 -6.57 -16.92
C SER A 41 14.82 -5.63 -16.91
N ASP A 42 15.81 -5.91 -16.05
CA ASP A 42 17.04 -5.11 -15.90
C ASP A 42 16.73 -3.62 -15.64
N GLN A 43 15.80 -3.38 -14.72
CA GLN A 43 15.39 -2.03 -14.30
C GLN A 43 15.53 -1.86 -12.80
N ALA A 44 15.72 -0.62 -12.37
CA ALA A 44 15.72 -0.28 -10.95
C ALA A 44 14.29 -0.32 -10.39
N THR A 45 14.15 -0.65 -9.10
CA THR A 45 12.87 -0.55 -8.41
C THR A 45 12.33 0.87 -8.45
N PRO A 46 10.99 1.04 -8.61
CA PRO A 46 10.38 2.37 -8.78
C PRO A 46 10.31 3.19 -7.48
N TYR A 47 10.86 2.69 -6.40
CA TYR A 47 10.88 3.39 -5.11
C TYR A 47 12.13 2.98 -4.32
N PRO A 48 12.66 3.87 -3.47
CA PRO A 48 13.75 3.50 -2.55
C PRO A 48 13.27 2.45 -1.55
N TRP A 49 14.08 1.43 -1.30
CA TRP A 49 13.71 0.32 -0.40
C TRP A 49 13.34 0.79 1.01
N TYR A 50 14.00 1.83 1.51
CA TYR A 50 13.77 2.35 2.85
C TYR A 50 12.47 3.13 3.00
N THR A 51 11.76 3.42 1.92
CA THR A 51 10.47 4.13 1.96
C THR A 51 9.29 3.21 2.18
N VAL A 52 9.47 1.90 2.04
CA VAL A 52 8.38 0.94 2.08
C VAL A 52 7.82 0.77 3.49
N ARG A 53 6.50 0.88 3.61
CA ARG A 53 5.77 0.72 4.86
C ARG A 53 4.61 -0.25 4.67
N ASP A 54 4.43 -1.14 5.64
CA ASP A 54 3.34 -2.12 5.63
C ASP A 54 2.09 -1.50 6.27
N THR A 55 1.01 -1.40 5.50
CA THR A 55 -0.24 -0.81 6.01
C THR A 55 -0.88 -1.66 7.10
N ARG A 56 -0.77 -2.98 7.03
CA ARG A 56 -1.30 -3.85 8.11
C ARG A 56 -0.61 -3.56 9.43
N SER A 57 0.70 -3.47 9.40
CA SER A 57 1.50 -3.17 10.60
C SER A 57 1.19 -1.78 11.15
N MET A 58 1.02 -0.79 10.26
CA MET A 58 0.64 0.57 10.68
C MET A 58 -0.74 0.60 11.32
N ILE A 59 -1.72 -0.04 10.70
CA ILE A 59 -3.09 -0.07 11.22
C ILE A 59 -3.13 -0.82 12.56
N ASP A 60 -2.43 -1.94 12.66
CA ASP A 60 -2.32 -2.68 13.92
C ASP A 60 -1.70 -1.82 15.02
N GLY A 61 -0.64 -1.08 14.71
CA GLY A 61 0.00 -0.18 15.67
C GLY A 61 -0.89 0.97 16.10
N MET A 62 -1.60 1.58 15.15
CA MET A 62 -2.50 2.70 15.43
C MET A 62 -3.75 2.28 16.19
N SER A 63 -4.18 1.03 16.06
CA SER A 63 -5.33 0.47 16.76
C SER A 63 -4.96 -0.28 18.05
N TRP A 64 -3.73 -0.16 18.48
CA TRP A 64 -3.24 -0.82 19.70
C TRP A 64 -4.12 -0.44 20.90
N GLY A 65 -4.66 -1.45 21.56
CA GLY A 65 -5.54 -1.25 22.73
C GLY A 65 -7.00 -0.98 22.37
N ILE A 66 -7.35 -0.93 21.08
CA ILE A 66 -8.73 -0.82 20.61
C ILE A 66 -9.14 -2.17 20.00
N GLU A 67 -10.40 -2.55 20.16
CA GLU A 67 -10.92 -3.80 19.59
C GLU A 67 -11.19 -3.69 18.08
N LEU A 68 -10.16 -3.31 17.32
CA LEU A 68 -10.20 -3.24 15.87
C LEU A 68 -9.04 -4.05 15.30
N ASN A 69 -9.26 -4.67 14.15
CA ASN A 69 -8.20 -5.36 13.43
C ASN A 69 -7.86 -4.59 12.14
N ASN A 70 -6.79 -4.99 11.46
CA ASN A 70 -6.36 -4.30 10.23
C ASN A 70 -7.29 -4.49 9.03
N ARG A 71 -8.41 -5.17 9.20
CA ARG A 71 -9.44 -5.37 8.18
C ARG A 71 -10.76 -4.66 8.52
N PHE A 72 -10.78 -3.84 9.57
CA PHE A 72 -12.02 -3.15 9.93
C PHE A 72 -12.48 -2.25 8.78
N ILE A 73 -13.80 -2.10 8.63
CA ILE A 73 -14.37 -1.23 7.62
C ILE A 73 -14.89 0.02 8.32
N PRO A 74 -14.40 1.22 7.97
CA PRO A 74 -14.90 2.46 8.55
C PRO A 74 -16.41 2.60 8.37
N GLU A 75 -17.08 3.17 9.35
CA GLU A 75 -18.53 3.33 9.34
C GLU A 75 -19.00 4.06 8.09
N GLY A 76 -20.03 3.54 7.46
CA GLY A 76 -20.62 4.09 6.26
C GLY A 76 -20.05 3.57 4.95
N LEU A 77 -18.98 2.78 4.98
CA LEU A 77 -18.30 2.29 3.78
C LEU A 77 -18.57 0.82 3.47
N GLU A 78 -19.34 0.12 4.31
CA GLU A 78 -19.57 -1.33 4.21
C GLU A 78 -20.18 -1.75 2.87
N LYS A 79 -21.06 -0.93 2.31
CA LYS A 79 -21.76 -1.24 1.06
C LYS A 79 -20.94 -0.91 -0.18
N GLN A 80 -19.87 -0.13 -0.04
CA GLN A 80 -19.06 0.34 -1.16
C GLN A 80 -17.79 -0.48 -1.36
N PHE A 81 -17.44 -1.29 -0.37
CA PHE A 81 -16.21 -2.06 -0.40
C PHE A 81 -16.39 -3.37 -1.16
N VAL A 82 -15.54 -3.56 -2.17
CA VAL A 82 -15.46 -4.81 -2.92
C VAL A 82 -14.10 -5.44 -2.61
N ALA A 83 -14.11 -6.53 -1.86
CA ALA A 83 -12.88 -7.24 -1.48
C ALA A 83 -12.13 -7.74 -2.72
N HIS A 84 -10.80 -7.69 -2.66
CA HIS A 84 -9.88 -8.10 -3.73
C HIS A 84 -9.94 -7.26 -5.01
N ASP A 85 -10.68 -6.15 -5.03
CA ASP A 85 -10.52 -5.13 -6.05
C ASP A 85 -9.32 -4.25 -5.62
N PRO A 86 -8.24 -4.16 -6.42
CA PRO A 86 -7.04 -3.43 -6.01
C PRO A 86 -7.30 -1.96 -5.66
N ARG A 87 -8.22 -1.31 -6.38
CA ARG A 87 -8.57 0.09 -6.11
C ARG A 87 -9.28 0.23 -4.78
N HIS A 88 -10.22 -0.68 -4.48
CA HIS A 88 -10.94 -0.69 -3.21
C HIS A 88 -10.02 -1.04 -2.05
N ASP A 89 -9.11 -1.99 -2.23
CA ASP A 89 -8.15 -2.38 -1.18
C ASP A 89 -7.22 -1.22 -0.81
N ILE A 90 -6.71 -0.49 -1.79
CA ILE A 90 -5.85 0.68 -1.56
C ILE A 90 -6.63 1.80 -0.86
N VAL A 91 -7.78 2.17 -1.38
CA VAL A 91 -8.61 3.24 -0.81
C VAL A 91 -9.03 2.88 0.61
N MET A 92 -9.39 1.64 0.84
CA MET A 92 -9.82 1.19 2.17
C MET A 92 -8.69 1.30 3.19
N ASP A 93 -7.46 0.94 2.84
CA ASP A 93 -6.33 1.10 3.74
C ASP A 93 -6.05 2.58 4.07
N VAL A 94 -6.15 3.46 3.09
CA VAL A 94 -6.04 4.91 3.32
C VAL A 94 -7.13 5.39 4.28
N MET A 95 -8.38 4.97 4.06
CA MET A 95 -9.51 5.36 4.91
C MET A 95 -9.35 4.83 6.34
N ARG A 96 -8.85 3.61 6.49
CA ARG A 96 -8.55 3.03 7.81
C ARG A 96 -7.51 3.85 8.56
N MET A 97 -6.42 4.20 7.90
CA MET A 97 -5.36 5.00 8.50
C MET A 97 -5.85 6.41 8.86
N GLN A 98 -6.64 7.04 8.00
CA GLN A 98 -7.20 8.36 8.28
C GLN A 98 -8.17 8.33 9.47
N THR A 99 -9.03 7.33 9.53
CA THR A 99 -9.98 7.15 10.64
C THR A 99 -9.24 7.01 11.97
N LEU A 100 -8.19 6.19 12.01
CA LEU A 100 -7.39 5.99 13.22
C LEU A 100 -6.58 7.24 13.57
N ALA A 101 -6.02 7.93 12.59
CA ALA A 101 -5.29 9.17 12.84
C ALA A 101 -6.17 10.25 13.45
N GLN A 102 -7.43 10.37 13.02
CA GLN A 102 -8.39 11.29 13.61
C GLN A 102 -8.75 10.91 15.05
N ALA A 103 -8.89 9.62 15.32
CA ALA A 103 -9.19 9.14 16.66
C ALA A 103 -8.05 9.38 17.66
N LEU A 104 -6.81 9.47 17.18
CA LEU A 104 -5.63 9.73 18.02
C LEU A 104 -5.39 11.22 18.30
N ARG A 105 -6.14 12.09 17.66
CA ARG A 105 -6.08 13.55 17.90
C ARG A 105 -7.08 13.96 19.02
#